data_86890365878fb662a23beac54f80b925
#
_entry.id   86890365878fb662a23beac54f80b925
#
_cell.length_a   1.000
_cell.length_b   1.000
_cell.length_c   1.000
_cell.angle_alpha   90.00
_cell.angle_beta   90.00
_cell.angle_gamma   90.00
#
_symmetry.space_group_name_H-M   'P 1'
#
loop_
_entity.id
_entity.type
_entity.pdbx_description
1 polymer ?
#
loop_
_entity_poly.entity_id
_entity_poly.type
_entity_poly.pdbx_seq_one_letter_code
_entity_poly.pdbx_strand_id
1 'polypeptide(L)'
;MRRSTQNSEIPLWQIEQARKVQINLLPKSIEDWNCLSFAYEYHTLDQIGGDYLDFFDIKGNKKGLLIADVAGHGIPAAIITAMAKMSFSNHAVQTDSPREILTRVNEDLFHLLGDSGLYLTAFFMVIDQDLSVKYTSAGHPPIIYYDNEENSF
;
A
#
# COMPACT_ATOMS: atom_id res chain seq x y z
N MET A 1 19.03 -17.18 40.54
CA MET A 1 17.73 -16.53 40.36
C MET A 1 17.34 -16.60 38.89
N ARG A 2 16.49 -17.57 38.49
CA ARG A 2 16.02 -17.72 37.09
C ARG A 2 14.88 -16.72 36.91
N ARG A 3 15.07 -15.72 36.07
CA ARG A 3 13.97 -14.89 35.58
C ARG A 3 13.12 -15.77 34.65
N SER A 4 11.92 -16.10 35.08
CA SER A 4 10.88 -16.66 34.21
C SER A 4 10.51 -15.59 33.21
N THR A 5 10.91 -15.76 31.94
CA THR A 5 10.32 -15.03 30.83
C THR A 5 8.87 -15.53 30.72
N GLN A 6 7.95 -14.78 31.33
CA GLN A 6 6.54 -14.92 30.99
C GLN A 6 6.43 -14.52 29.49
N ASN A 7 6.22 -15.48 28.63
CA ASN A 7 5.69 -15.23 27.30
C ASN A 7 4.27 -14.64 27.50
N SER A 8 4.18 -13.33 27.58
CA SER A 8 2.90 -12.65 27.58
C SER A 8 2.38 -12.69 26.14
N GLU A 9 1.58 -13.71 25.81
CA GLU A 9 0.83 -13.73 24.55
C GLU A 9 0.01 -12.44 24.46
N ILE A 10 0.04 -11.80 23.30
CA ILE A 10 -0.75 -10.59 23.07
C ILE A 10 -2.23 -11.00 23.11
N PRO A 11 -3.06 -10.37 23.94
CA PRO A 11 -4.46 -10.69 24.03
C PRO A 11 -5.17 -10.53 22.68
N LEU A 12 -5.99 -11.48 22.28
CA LEU A 12 -6.69 -11.52 21.00
C LEU A 12 -7.47 -10.23 20.70
N TRP A 13 -8.09 -9.64 21.72
CA TRP A 13 -8.84 -8.39 21.56
C TRP A 13 -7.96 -7.21 21.11
N GLN A 14 -6.66 -7.18 21.46
CA GLN A 14 -5.74 -6.13 20.99
C GLN A 14 -5.45 -6.28 19.49
N ILE A 15 -5.30 -7.51 19.04
CA ILE A 15 -5.10 -7.80 17.61
C ILE A 15 -6.37 -7.45 16.82
N GLU A 16 -7.55 -7.76 17.36
CA GLU A 16 -8.82 -7.37 16.76
C GLU A 16 -8.99 -5.84 16.66
N GLN A 17 -8.55 -5.09 17.66
CA GLN A 17 -8.54 -3.63 17.60
C GLN A 17 -7.56 -3.11 16.55
N ALA A 18 -6.34 -3.67 16.46
CA ALA A 18 -5.37 -3.32 15.45
C ALA A 18 -5.90 -3.61 14.03
N ARG A 19 -6.60 -4.75 13.84
CA ARG A 19 -7.27 -5.08 12.58
C ARG A 19 -8.31 -4.03 12.17
N LYS A 20 -9.15 -3.59 13.11
CA LYS A 20 -10.14 -2.53 12.82
C LYS A 20 -9.49 -1.24 12.37
N VAL A 21 -8.35 -0.88 12.98
CA VAL A 21 -7.58 0.29 12.54
C VAL A 21 -7.02 0.07 11.15
N GLN A 22 -6.41 -1.11 10.87
CA GLN A 22 -5.81 -1.41 9.57
C GLN A 22 -6.85 -1.40 8.43
N ILE A 23 -8.03 -2.01 8.64
CA ILE A 23 -9.12 -1.98 7.64
C ILE A 23 -9.54 -0.54 7.32
N ASN A 24 -9.46 0.39 8.28
CA ASN A 24 -9.75 1.80 8.03
C ASN A 24 -8.67 2.53 7.21
N LEU A 25 -7.48 1.93 7.04
CA LEU A 25 -6.45 2.47 6.14
C LEU A 25 -6.76 2.17 4.68
N LEU A 26 -7.52 1.11 4.40
CA LEU A 26 -7.91 0.75 3.05
C LEU A 26 -8.99 1.70 2.52
N PRO A 27 -9.11 1.86 1.20
CA PRO A 27 -10.16 2.68 0.59
C PRO A 27 -11.53 2.12 0.97
N LYS A 28 -12.41 2.99 1.51
CA LYS A 28 -13.77 2.58 1.93
C LYS A 28 -14.75 2.47 0.76
N SER A 29 -14.52 3.23 -0.26
CA SER A 29 -15.26 3.19 -1.53
C SER A 29 -14.31 3.55 -2.64
N ILE A 30 -14.51 2.95 -3.79
CA ILE A 30 -13.84 3.33 -5.02
C ILE A 30 -14.95 3.86 -5.91
N GLU A 31 -14.83 5.16 -6.22
CA GLU A 31 -15.74 5.76 -7.18
C GLU A 31 -15.20 5.50 -8.60
N ASP A 32 -16.11 5.15 -9.50
CA ASP A 32 -15.78 5.10 -10.91
C ASP A 32 -15.24 6.47 -11.34
N TRP A 33 -14.17 6.47 -12.11
CA TRP A 33 -13.56 7.70 -12.55
C TRP A 33 -13.45 7.72 -14.07
N ASN A 34 -14.09 8.71 -14.67
CA ASN A 34 -14.21 8.81 -16.12
C ASN A 34 -14.94 7.55 -16.69
N CYS A 35 -14.28 6.79 -17.57
CA CYS A 35 -14.77 5.51 -18.07
C CYS A 35 -14.14 4.29 -17.40
N LEU A 36 -13.41 4.49 -16.30
CA LEU A 36 -12.76 3.42 -15.55
C LEU A 36 -13.61 2.96 -14.39
N SER A 37 -13.78 1.66 -14.26
CA SER A 37 -14.36 1.01 -13.09
C SER A 37 -13.27 0.24 -12.35
N PHE A 38 -13.30 0.31 -11.02
CA PHE A 38 -12.30 -0.33 -10.16
C PHE A 38 -12.98 -1.36 -9.27
N ALA A 39 -12.31 -2.48 -9.06
CA ALA A 39 -12.69 -3.46 -8.06
C ALA A 39 -11.42 -4.00 -7.37
N TYR A 40 -11.53 -4.32 -6.10
CA TYR A 40 -10.47 -5.02 -5.39
C TYR A 40 -11.06 -5.99 -4.38
N GLU A 41 -10.25 -6.96 -3.99
CA GLU A 41 -10.54 -7.89 -2.92
C GLU A 41 -9.31 -7.94 -1.99
N TYR A 42 -9.55 -7.97 -0.67
CA TYR A 42 -8.49 -7.92 0.32
C TYR A 42 -8.67 -9.03 1.35
N HIS A 43 -7.73 -9.94 1.38
CA HIS A 43 -7.67 -11.03 2.36
C HIS A 43 -6.30 -11.07 3.03
N THR A 44 -6.29 -11.06 4.34
CA THR A 44 -5.06 -11.22 5.11
C THR A 44 -4.83 -12.70 5.46
N LEU A 45 -3.59 -13.15 5.44
CA LEU A 45 -3.21 -14.48 5.90
C LEU A 45 -3.48 -14.63 7.40
N ASP A 46 -3.07 -13.64 8.18
CA ASP A 46 -3.30 -13.51 9.62
C ASP A 46 -4.44 -12.52 9.89
N GLN A 47 -4.69 -12.20 11.15
CA GLN A 47 -5.71 -11.21 11.53
C GLN A 47 -5.38 -9.81 11.05
N ILE A 48 -4.08 -9.50 10.90
CA ILE A 48 -3.53 -8.25 10.33
C ILE A 48 -2.41 -8.61 9.36
N GLY A 49 -2.27 -7.82 8.28
CA GLY A 49 -1.37 -8.14 7.17
C GLY A 49 -0.42 -7.00 6.80
N GLY A 50 0.48 -7.29 5.85
CA GLY A 50 1.43 -6.35 5.26
C GLY A 50 0.95 -5.75 3.93
N ASP A 51 -0.04 -6.38 3.29
CA ASP A 51 -0.58 -5.88 2.03
C ASP A 51 -1.26 -4.53 2.21
N TYR A 52 -1.05 -3.66 1.24
CA TYR A 52 -1.65 -2.32 1.22
C TYR A 52 -2.06 -1.94 -0.19
N LEU A 53 -3.29 -1.47 -0.33
CA LEU A 53 -3.86 -0.95 -1.55
C LEU A 53 -4.51 0.40 -1.26
N ASP A 54 -4.35 1.35 -2.19
CA ASP A 54 -5.00 2.65 -2.05
C ASP A 54 -5.22 3.36 -3.39
N PHE A 55 -6.10 4.37 -3.35
CA PHE A 55 -6.39 5.29 -4.43
C PHE A 55 -6.17 6.72 -3.96
N PHE A 56 -5.60 7.55 -4.84
CA PHE A 56 -5.25 8.92 -4.54
C PHE A 56 -5.80 9.88 -5.58
N ASP A 57 -6.26 11.03 -5.11
CA ASP A 57 -6.47 12.18 -5.97
C ASP A 57 -5.12 12.87 -6.20
N ILE A 58 -4.67 12.85 -7.44
CA ILE A 58 -3.39 13.44 -7.87
C ILE A 58 -3.64 14.82 -8.46
N LYS A 59 -2.66 15.71 -8.30
CA LYS A 59 -2.70 17.06 -8.88
C LYS A 59 -3.05 17.02 -10.38
N GLY A 60 -3.92 17.93 -10.83
CA GLY A 60 -4.35 18.02 -12.23
C GLY A 60 -5.51 17.07 -12.57
N ASN A 61 -6.33 16.70 -11.58
CA ASN A 61 -7.49 15.82 -11.74
C ASN A 61 -7.10 14.45 -12.33
N LYS A 62 -6.01 13.88 -11.82
CA LYS A 62 -5.52 12.54 -12.14
C LYS A 62 -5.79 11.59 -10.98
N LYS A 63 -5.78 10.29 -11.25
CA LYS A 63 -5.93 9.26 -10.22
C LYS A 63 -4.63 8.50 -10.03
N GLY A 64 -4.28 8.28 -8.76
CA GLY A 64 -3.20 7.39 -8.37
C GLY A 64 -3.74 6.08 -7.86
N LEU A 65 -3.08 4.99 -8.22
CA LEU A 65 -3.36 3.64 -7.71
C LEU A 65 -2.06 3.06 -7.17
N LEU A 66 -2.15 2.49 -5.96
CA LEU A 66 -1.05 1.85 -5.26
C LEU A 66 -1.41 0.41 -4.92
N ILE A 67 -0.48 -0.49 -5.17
CA ILE A 67 -0.42 -1.82 -4.55
C ILE A 67 0.96 -1.96 -3.92
N ALA A 68 1.00 -2.39 -2.67
CA ALA A 68 2.25 -2.58 -1.94
C ALA A 68 2.14 -3.79 -1.00
N ASP A 69 3.28 -4.40 -0.69
CA ASP A 69 3.39 -5.52 0.22
C ASP A 69 4.63 -5.36 1.10
N VAL A 70 4.43 -5.44 2.41
CA VAL A 70 5.49 -5.34 3.42
C VAL A 70 6.09 -6.72 3.67
N ALA A 71 7.41 -6.82 3.56
CA ALA A 71 8.13 -8.05 3.90
C ALA A 71 7.87 -8.46 5.35
N GLY A 72 7.24 -9.63 5.52
CA GLY A 72 6.82 -10.16 6.82
C GLY A 72 5.31 -10.10 7.02
N HIS A 73 4.86 -10.39 8.23
CA HIS A 73 3.44 -10.48 8.56
C HIS A 73 3.15 -10.00 10.00
N GLY A 74 1.88 -9.90 10.32
CA GLY A 74 1.45 -9.55 11.68
C GLY A 74 1.67 -8.07 12.03
N ILE A 75 1.84 -7.81 13.33
CA ILE A 75 1.89 -6.45 13.87
C ILE A 75 2.99 -5.57 13.28
N PRO A 76 4.26 -6.04 13.11
CA PRO A 76 5.30 -5.21 12.52
C PRO A 76 4.95 -4.75 11.10
N ALA A 77 4.44 -5.67 10.26
CA ALA A 77 4.02 -5.35 8.90
C ALA A 77 2.86 -4.35 8.87
N ALA A 78 1.87 -4.51 9.74
CA ALA A 78 0.73 -3.60 9.85
C ALA A 78 1.14 -2.17 10.27
N ILE A 79 2.15 -2.04 11.14
CA ILE A 79 2.70 -0.73 11.51
C ILE A 79 3.35 -0.06 10.29
N ILE A 80 4.14 -0.80 9.51
CA ILE A 80 4.78 -0.28 8.30
C ILE A 80 3.72 0.11 7.26
N THR A 81 2.66 -0.67 7.11
CA THR A 81 1.52 -0.33 6.25
C THR A 81 0.93 1.03 6.63
N ALA A 82 0.74 1.30 7.93
CA ALA A 82 0.23 2.59 8.39
C ALA A 82 1.20 3.75 8.11
N MET A 83 2.51 3.53 8.30
CA MET A 83 3.54 4.51 7.97
C MET A 83 3.57 4.78 6.46
N ALA A 84 3.51 3.74 5.64
CA ALA A 84 3.45 3.84 4.18
C ALA A 84 2.22 4.65 3.74
N LYS A 85 1.03 4.36 4.30
CA LYS A 85 -0.20 5.13 4.03
C LYS A 85 0.02 6.62 4.22
N MET A 86 0.61 7.02 5.34
CA MET A 86 0.85 8.44 5.64
C MET A 86 1.83 9.08 4.66
N SER A 87 2.94 8.40 4.35
CA SER A 87 3.94 8.88 3.41
C SER A 87 3.38 9.00 1.99
N PHE A 88 2.70 7.96 1.48
CA PHE A 88 2.06 8.02 0.16
C PHE A 88 1.01 9.13 0.07
N SER A 89 0.14 9.27 1.08
CA SER A 89 -0.88 10.32 1.10
C SER A 89 -0.28 11.73 1.07
N ASN A 90 0.87 11.93 1.72
CA ASN A 90 1.56 13.21 1.74
C ASN A 90 2.20 13.53 0.38
N HIS A 91 2.85 12.56 -0.26
CA HIS A 91 3.59 12.80 -1.51
C HIS A 91 2.71 12.77 -2.75
N ALA A 92 1.63 11.98 -2.76
CA ALA A 92 0.72 11.86 -3.90
C ALA A 92 0.04 13.17 -4.29
N VAL A 93 -0.21 14.07 -3.34
CA VAL A 93 -0.83 15.39 -3.62
C VAL A 93 0.17 16.43 -4.15
N GLN A 94 1.48 16.16 -4.09
CA GLN A 94 2.53 17.11 -4.41
C GLN A 94 3.01 17.01 -5.85
N THR A 95 2.98 15.82 -6.45
CA THR A 95 3.51 15.53 -7.79
C THR A 95 2.66 14.49 -8.51
N ASP A 96 2.69 14.50 -9.84
CA ASP A 96 2.06 13.49 -10.70
C ASP A 96 3.08 12.47 -11.25
N SER A 97 4.29 12.46 -10.72
CA SER A 97 5.34 11.52 -11.11
C SER A 97 5.37 10.30 -10.19
N PRO A 98 4.95 9.10 -10.65
CA PRO A 98 5.03 7.88 -9.86
C PRO A 98 6.44 7.61 -9.30
N ARG A 99 7.46 7.89 -10.12
CA ARG A 99 8.86 7.75 -9.73
C ARG A 99 9.21 8.64 -8.55
N GLU A 100 8.82 9.92 -8.62
CA GLU A 100 9.12 10.89 -7.56
C GLU A 100 8.40 10.51 -6.27
N ILE A 101 7.13 10.10 -6.36
CA ILE A 101 6.35 9.63 -5.20
C ILE A 101 7.08 8.46 -4.53
N LEU A 102 7.41 7.39 -5.28
CA LEU A 102 8.10 6.22 -4.72
C LEU A 102 9.47 6.56 -4.16
N THR A 103 10.23 7.47 -4.79
CA THR A 103 11.53 7.90 -4.28
C THR A 103 11.40 8.56 -2.91
N ARG A 104 10.47 9.51 -2.76
CA ARG A 104 10.23 10.21 -1.49
C ARG A 104 9.70 9.29 -0.40
N VAL A 105 8.78 8.38 -0.74
CA VAL A 105 8.29 7.36 0.19
C VAL A 105 9.42 6.45 0.64
N ASN A 106 10.32 6.05 -0.27
CA ASN A 106 11.47 5.24 0.10
C ASN A 106 12.42 6.00 1.04
N GLU A 107 12.66 7.29 0.82
CA GLU A 107 13.46 8.13 1.72
C GLU A 107 12.84 8.19 3.12
N ASP A 108 11.53 8.47 3.22
CA ASP A 108 10.81 8.51 4.49
C ASP A 108 10.92 7.18 5.24
N LEU A 109 10.60 6.07 4.56
CA LEU A 109 10.60 4.76 5.18
C LEU A 109 12.02 4.27 5.53
N PHE A 110 13.02 4.57 4.72
CA PHE A 110 14.41 4.24 5.01
C PHE A 110 14.86 4.86 6.34
N HIS A 111 14.53 6.13 6.56
CA HIS A 111 14.86 6.81 7.82
C HIS A 111 14.07 6.27 9.02
N LEU A 112 12.81 5.87 8.81
CA LEU A 112 11.95 5.40 9.88
C LEU A 112 12.22 3.95 10.27
N LEU A 113 12.54 3.09 9.29
CA LEU A 113 12.75 1.65 9.52
C LEU A 113 14.16 1.34 10.03
N GLY A 114 15.15 2.17 9.72
CA GLY A 114 16.53 1.98 10.15
C GLY A 114 17.04 0.57 9.88
N ASP A 115 17.67 -0.03 10.87
CA ASP A 115 18.26 -1.38 10.77
C ASP A 115 17.28 -2.52 11.06
N SER A 116 15.98 -2.27 10.96
CA SER A 116 14.94 -3.30 11.24
C SER A 116 14.98 -4.50 10.29
N GLY A 117 15.59 -4.34 9.11
CA GLY A 117 15.60 -5.34 8.04
C GLY A 117 14.23 -5.50 7.34
N LEU A 118 13.25 -4.69 7.70
CA LEU A 118 11.93 -4.68 7.08
C LEU A 118 11.90 -3.69 5.92
N TYR A 119 11.15 -4.05 4.88
CA TYR A 119 10.96 -3.22 3.69
C TYR A 119 9.57 -3.48 3.10
N LEU A 120 9.16 -2.66 2.14
CA LEU A 120 7.98 -2.94 1.34
C LEU A 120 8.31 -2.92 -0.14
N THR A 121 7.57 -3.71 -0.91
CA THR A 121 7.50 -3.57 -2.36
C THR A 121 6.30 -2.73 -2.72
N ALA A 122 6.38 -1.93 -3.79
CA ALA A 122 5.27 -1.08 -4.21
C ALA A 122 5.22 -0.94 -5.72
N PHE A 123 4.01 -0.94 -6.25
CA PHE A 123 3.69 -0.54 -7.61
C PHE A 123 2.76 0.67 -7.52
N PHE A 124 3.17 1.80 -8.11
CA PHE A 124 2.39 3.02 -8.14
C PHE A 124 2.11 3.46 -9.58
N MET A 125 0.85 3.71 -9.86
CA MET A 125 0.35 4.13 -11.17
C MET A 125 -0.36 5.47 -11.05
N VAL A 126 -0.16 6.35 -12.02
CA VAL A 126 -0.94 7.58 -12.20
C VAL A 126 -1.64 7.51 -13.55
N ILE A 127 -2.95 7.72 -13.53
CA ILE A 127 -3.82 7.71 -14.70
C ILE A 127 -4.28 9.15 -14.94
N ASP A 128 -4.07 9.64 -16.15
CA ASP A 128 -4.50 10.97 -16.59
C ASP A 128 -5.94 10.94 -17.14
N GLN A 129 -6.53 12.11 -17.37
CA GLN A 129 -7.89 12.25 -17.90
C GLN A 129 -8.06 11.68 -19.31
N ASP A 130 -7.00 11.68 -20.11
CA ASP A 130 -6.96 11.08 -21.45
C ASP A 130 -6.68 9.57 -21.43
N LEU A 131 -6.69 8.97 -20.23
CA LEU A 131 -6.39 7.56 -19.95
C LEU A 131 -4.93 7.17 -20.19
N SER A 132 -4.05 8.11 -20.45
CA SER A 132 -2.63 7.82 -20.45
C SER A 132 -2.16 7.42 -19.04
N VAL A 133 -1.27 6.44 -18.98
CA VAL A 133 -0.81 5.83 -17.73
C VAL A 133 0.68 5.99 -17.59
N LYS A 134 1.12 6.44 -16.42
CA LYS A 134 2.51 6.40 -15.98
C LYS A 134 2.61 5.52 -14.75
N TYR A 135 3.61 4.66 -14.68
CA TYR A 135 3.81 3.81 -13.50
C TYR A 135 5.27 3.63 -13.15
N THR A 136 5.51 3.20 -11.93
CA THR A 136 6.83 2.82 -11.43
C THR A 136 6.67 1.68 -10.44
N SER A 137 7.57 0.70 -10.49
CA SER A 137 7.65 -0.39 -9.53
C SER A 137 8.92 -0.28 -8.68
N ALA A 138 8.76 -0.49 -7.39
CA ALA A 138 9.82 -0.67 -6.41
C ALA A 138 9.82 -2.13 -5.94
N GLY A 139 10.28 -3.05 -6.79
CA GLY A 139 10.38 -4.48 -6.47
C GLY A 139 9.05 -5.25 -6.39
N HIS A 140 7.92 -4.62 -6.69
CA HIS A 140 6.62 -5.28 -6.70
C HIS A 140 6.43 -6.08 -7.99
N PRO A 141 5.67 -7.20 -7.97
CA PRO A 141 5.33 -7.96 -9.17
C PRO A 141 4.73 -7.07 -10.28
N PRO A 142 4.97 -7.40 -11.56
CA PRO A 142 4.41 -6.65 -12.67
C PRO A 142 2.88 -6.78 -12.72
N ILE A 143 2.22 -5.74 -13.23
CA ILE A 143 0.80 -5.81 -13.56
C ILE A 143 0.58 -6.73 -14.76
N ILE A 144 -0.61 -7.30 -14.82
CA ILE A 144 -1.08 -8.03 -15.99
C ILE A 144 -2.02 -7.08 -16.74
N TYR A 145 -1.68 -6.79 -17.98
CA TYR A 145 -2.52 -6.04 -18.91
C TYR A 145 -3.17 -7.00 -19.90
N TYR A 146 -4.47 -6.93 -20.05
CA TYR A 146 -5.20 -7.71 -21.04
C TYR A 146 -5.84 -6.78 -22.06
N ASP A 147 -5.49 -6.97 -23.32
CA ASP A 147 -6.10 -6.28 -24.45
C ASP A 147 -7.29 -7.08 -24.98
N ASN A 148 -8.48 -6.54 -24.83
CA ASN A 148 -9.71 -7.20 -25.22
C ASN A 148 -9.93 -7.19 -26.76
N GLU A 149 -9.35 -6.23 -27.48
CA GLU A 149 -9.46 -6.15 -28.94
C GLU A 149 -8.50 -7.17 -29.59
N GLU A 150 -7.29 -7.29 -29.05
CA GLU A 150 -6.30 -8.26 -29.53
C GLU A 150 -6.46 -9.65 -28.88
N ASN A 151 -7.30 -9.77 -27.84
CA ASN A 151 -7.53 -10.99 -27.05
C ASN A 151 -6.18 -11.57 -26.53
N SER A 152 -5.30 -10.71 -26.03
CA SER A 152 -3.92 -11.03 -25.63
C SER A 152 -3.52 -10.39 -24.30
N PHE A 153 -2.50 -10.97 -23.63
CA PHE A 153 -1.84 -10.46 -22.43
C PHE A 153 -0.50 -9.81 -22.78
#